data_4b56fd74513ad2c0e98250bf283e22b8
#
_entry.id   4b56fd74513ad2c0e98250bf283e22b8
#
_cell.length_a   1.000
_cell.length_b   1.000
_cell.length_c   1.000
_cell.angle_alpha   90.00
_cell.angle_beta   90.00
_cell.angle_gamma   90.00
#
_symmetry.space_group_name_H-M   'P 1'
#
loop_
_entity.id
_entity.type
_entity.pdbx_description
1 polymer ?
#
loop_
_entity_poly.entity_id
_entity_poly.type
_entity_poly.pdbx_seq_one_letter_code
_entity_poly.pdbx_strand_id
1 'polypeptide(L)'
;MIKLKIKYGNSLADLRFPCTEKEMNAALERIHAEDVTPLELYVSEVVFPEKLDFLQDRFANLDEVNYLAKRMDSFFGNEGYQFYEAMELEGFDTLTDLINLSFNLNRYPLIRDIGDMGKIGREYLLTVNGCVPAHDEDDPKYAQLGRELIQSGNGIFTEHGMLFVDEDTPFQRPYDGQTFPPYLYDPGVLCVAKAEYGGKTEYLYFPCEEEAIDKAFARLGTTADEVKITLEDFNTDSPEWFGRFREIAAEEGVYELNRLTAAVNTADMDLKKLWSVAEYAEAEDAEQLTRLARNIGCFTFIEGATGYAEVGRFFTETEDRYILDLEMEDYFDYEGFGEYISDKFYGKFVDGGFIYNDTDTSLLDILYQDEPMTMGGM
;
A
#
# COMPACT_ATOMS: atom_id res chain seq x y z
N MET A 1 -3.63 15.89 -5.78
CA MET A 1 -4.91 16.29 -5.10
C MET A 1 -5.86 16.92 -6.12
N ILE A 2 -7.12 16.42 -6.22
CA ILE A 2 -8.19 16.98 -7.05
C ILE A 2 -9.33 17.43 -6.12
N LYS A 3 -9.95 18.58 -6.40
CA LYS A 3 -11.12 19.07 -5.64
C LYS A 3 -12.25 19.38 -6.59
N LEU A 4 -13.38 18.72 -6.38
CA LEU A 4 -14.59 18.90 -7.17
C LEU A 4 -15.76 19.30 -6.28
N LYS A 5 -16.68 20.07 -6.85
CA LYS A 5 -18.01 20.26 -6.30
C LYS A 5 -18.99 19.42 -7.12
N ILE A 6 -19.56 18.41 -6.50
CA ILE A 6 -20.51 17.49 -7.14
C ILE A 6 -21.95 17.87 -6.81
N LYS A 7 -22.87 17.52 -7.72
CA LYS A 7 -24.28 17.86 -7.62
C LYS A 7 -25.15 16.64 -7.88
N TYR A 8 -26.17 16.47 -7.03
CA TYR A 8 -27.26 15.53 -7.26
C TYR A 8 -28.59 16.20 -6.91
N GLY A 9 -29.51 16.26 -7.87
CA GLY A 9 -30.74 17.05 -7.72
C GLY A 9 -30.44 18.53 -7.44
N ASN A 10 -30.88 19.01 -6.29
CA ASN A 10 -30.61 20.39 -5.83
C ASN A 10 -29.50 20.48 -4.77
N SER A 11 -28.91 19.36 -4.38
CA SER A 11 -27.89 19.29 -3.33
C SER A 11 -26.49 19.33 -3.92
N LEU A 12 -25.55 19.91 -3.17
CA LEU A 12 -24.14 20.04 -3.54
C LEU A 12 -23.27 19.49 -2.41
N ALA A 13 -22.16 18.83 -2.78
CA ALA A 13 -21.11 18.46 -1.86
C ALA A 13 -19.74 18.78 -2.46
N ASP A 14 -18.79 19.15 -1.58
CA ASP A 14 -17.37 19.27 -1.95
C ASP A 14 -16.67 17.93 -1.66
N LEU A 15 -15.90 17.46 -2.64
CA LEU A 15 -15.04 16.28 -2.50
C LEU A 15 -13.60 16.63 -2.82
N ARG A 16 -12.69 16.04 -2.05
CA ARG A 16 -11.24 16.12 -2.27
C ARG A 16 -10.74 14.72 -2.56
N PHE A 17 -9.99 14.58 -3.62
CA PHE A 17 -9.39 13.32 -4.05
C PHE A 17 -7.85 13.38 -4.00
N PRO A 18 -7.16 12.27 -3.65
CA PRO A 18 -7.77 11.00 -3.29
C PRO A 18 -8.51 11.10 -1.95
N CYS A 19 -9.57 10.29 -1.80
CA CYS A 19 -10.34 10.15 -0.58
C CYS A 19 -10.58 8.67 -0.27
N THR A 20 -10.92 8.40 1.00
CA THR A 20 -11.34 7.08 1.44
C THR A 20 -12.78 6.81 1.01
N GLU A 21 -13.20 5.55 1.05
CA GLU A 21 -14.60 5.19 0.74
C GLU A 21 -15.57 5.80 1.75
N LYS A 22 -15.19 5.89 3.02
CA LYS A 22 -15.99 6.57 4.06
C LYS A 22 -16.20 8.06 3.78
N GLU A 23 -15.14 8.75 3.37
CA GLU A 23 -15.23 10.16 3.01
C GLU A 23 -16.13 10.38 1.79
N MET A 24 -16.00 9.49 0.79
CA MET A 24 -16.85 9.51 -0.40
C MET A 24 -18.31 9.25 -0.02
N ASN A 25 -18.60 8.19 0.70
CA ASN A 25 -19.94 7.84 1.15
C ASN A 25 -20.58 8.96 2.00
N ALA A 26 -19.82 9.54 2.93
CA ALA A 26 -20.30 10.66 3.73
C ALA A 26 -20.63 11.93 2.88
N ALA A 27 -19.98 12.12 1.74
CA ALA A 27 -20.33 13.19 0.81
C ALA A 27 -21.58 12.85 0.00
N LEU A 28 -21.73 11.58 -0.43
CA LEU A 28 -22.89 11.09 -1.15
C LEU A 28 -24.16 11.14 -0.28
N GLU A 29 -24.09 10.74 0.98
CA GLU A 29 -25.18 10.86 1.95
C GLU A 29 -25.69 12.30 2.08
N ARG A 30 -24.80 13.27 2.16
CA ARG A 30 -25.16 14.70 2.27
C ARG A 30 -26.00 15.20 1.10
N ILE A 31 -25.86 14.59 -0.07
CA ILE A 31 -26.60 14.97 -1.29
C ILE A 31 -27.66 13.97 -1.69
N HIS A 32 -27.88 12.91 -0.87
CA HIS A 32 -28.82 11.83 -1.10
C HIS A 32 -28.57 11.06 -2.41
N ALA A 33 -27.31 10.71 -2.64
CA ALA A 33 -26.82 10.02 -3.85
C ALA A 33 -26.21 8.63 -3.53
N GLU A 34 -26.56 8.03 -2.41
CA GLU A 34 -26.01 6.74 -1.92
C GLU A 34 -26.29 5.58 -2.89
N ASP A 35 -27.45 5.61 -3.55
CA ASP A 35 -27.92 4.54 -4.44
C ASP A 35 -27.48 4.72 -5.91
N VAL A 36 -26.63 5.72 -6.20
CA VAL A 36 -26.21 5.99 -7.59
C VAL A 36 -25.18 4.96 -8.04
N THR A 37 -25.57 4.15 -9.05
CA THR A 37 -24.69 3.12 -9.64
C THR A 37 -24.89 3.07 -11.17
N PRO A 38 -23.86 3.19 -12.01
CA PRO A 38 -22.46 3.49 -11.65
C PRO A 38 -22.31 4.86 -10.96
N LEU A 39 -21.19 5.08 -10.25
CA LEU A 39 -20.95 6.30 -9.46
C LEU A 39 -20.63 7.52 -10.36
N GLU A 40 -21.53 7.82 -11.28
CA GLU A 40 -21.46 8.98 -12.18
C GLU A 40 -22.27 10.15 -11.63
N LEU A 41 -21.57 11.21 -11.24
CA LEU A 41 -22.20 12.42 -10.70
C LEU A 41 -21.84 13.66 -11.51
N TYR A 42 -22.76 14.62 -11.52
CA TYR A 42 -22.54 15.89 -12.19
C TYR A 42 -21.54 16.75 -11.43
N VAL A 43 -20.47 17.14 -12.10
CA VAL A 43 -19.45 18.06 -11.59
C VAL A 43 -19.90 19.50 -11.88
N SER A 44 -20.34 20.21 -10.85
CA SER A 44 -20.78 21.60 -10.99
C SER A 44 -19.62 22.60 -11.00
N GLU A 45 -18.48 22.24 -10.42
CA GLU A 45 -17.29 23.09 -10.38
C GLU A 45 -16.04 22.24 -10.18
N VAL A 46 -14.98 22.54 -10.94
CA VAL A 46 -13.62 22.04 -10.68
C VAL A 46 -12.89 23.11 -9.87
N VAL A 47 -12.72 22.84 -8.57
CA VAL A 47 -12.07 23.80 -7.67
C VAL A 47 -10.55 23.79 -7.81
N PHE A 48 -9.99 22.59 -8.10
CA PHE A 48 -8.56 22.38 -8.30
C PHE A 48 -8.28 20.98 -8.87
N PRO A 49 -7.29 20.79 -9.77
CA PRO A 49 -6.55 21.85 -10.47
C PRO A 49 -7.35 22.42 -11.67
N GLU A 50 -7.08 23.67 -12.04
CA GLU A 50 -7.71 24.32 -13.19
C GLU A 50 -7.52 23.56 -14.50
N LYS A 51 -6.42 22.84 -14.66
CA LYS A 51 -6.12 22.00 -15.84
C LYS A 51 -7.15 20.88 -16.08
N LEU A 52 -7.98 20.55 -15.10
CA LEU A 52 -9.08 19.57 -15.23
C LEU A 52 -10.45 20.22 -15.40
N ASP A 53 -10.51 21.50 -15.79
CA ASP A 53 -11.76 22.26 -15.98
C ASP A 53 -12.69 21.62 -17.02
N PHE A 54 -12.18 20.79 -17.93
CA PHE A 54 -12.99 20.02 -18.88
C PHE A 54 -14.00 19.08 -18.18
N LEU A 55 -13.79 18.71 -16.90
CA LEU A 55 -14.75 17.94 -16.11
C LEU A 55 -15.95 18.77 -15.66
N GLN A 56 -15.83 20.12 -15.65
CA GLN A 56 -16.90 20.99 -15.21
C GLN A 56 -18.10 20.92 -16.16
N ASP A 57 -19.28 20.97 -15.58
CA ASP A 57 -20.57 20.87 -16.29
C ASP A 57 -20.76 19.53 -17.04
N ARG A 58 -20.08 18.47 -16.60
CA ARG A 58 -20.19 17.10 -17.12
C ARG A 58 -20.48 16.09 -16.01
N PHE A 59 -20.95 14.91 -16.38
CA PHE A 59 -20.95 13.76 -15.49
C PHE A 59 -19.56 13.11 -15.49
N ALA A 60 -19.09 12.75 -14.30
CA ALA A 60 -17.82 12.08 -14.10
C ALA A 60 -18.00 10.90 -13.17
N ASN A 61 -17.33 9.79 -13.47
CA ASN A 61 -17.23 8.64 -12.57
C ASN A 61 -16.24 8.99 -11.45
N LEU A 62 -16.74 9.04 -10.19
CA LEU A 62 -15.93 9.44 -9.04
C LEU A 62 -14.86 8.41 -8.69
N ASP A 63 -15.04 7.13 -9.04
CA ASP A 63 -14.02 6.11 -8.88
C ASP A 63 -12.84 6.36 -9.81
N GLU A 64 -13.09 6.75 -11.07
CA GLU A 64 -12.04 7.16 -12.00
C GLU A 64 -11.30 8.40 -11.52
N VAL A 65 -12.03 9.39 -10.99
CA VAL A 65 -11.41 10.60 -10.41
C VAL A 65 -10.53 10.24 -9.22
N ASN A 66 -11.01 9.36 -8.34
CA ASN A 66 -10.27 8.92 -7.16
C ASN A 66 -9.01 8.14 -7.55
N TYR A 67 -9.15 7.24 -8.52
CA TYR A 67 -8.02 6.47 -9.05
C TYR A 67 -6.97 7.38 -9.69
N LEU A 68 -7.39 8.31 -10.56
CA LEU A 68 -6.49 9.29 -11.17
C LEU A 68 -5.77 10.13 -10.11
N ALA A 69 -6.49 10.59 -9.09
CA ALA A 69 -5.89 11.37 -8.01
C ALA A 69 -4.83 10.57 -7.24
N LYS A 70 -5.06 9.29 -6.95
CA LYS A 70 -4.07 8.39 -6.35
C LYS A 70 -2.84 8.23 -7.23
N ARG A 71 -3.04 8.04 -8.54
CA ARG A 71 -1.92 8.00 -9.51
C ARG A 71 -1.11 9.29 -9.51
N MET A 72 -1.78 10.45 -9.51
CA MET A 72 -1.11 11.75 -9.50
C MET A 72 -0.37 12.03 -8.18
N ASP A 73 -0.85 11.50 -7.07
CA ASP A 73 -0.15 11.63 -5.77
C ASP A 73 1.15 10.81 -5.72
N SER A 74 1.27 9.77 -6.56
CA SER A 74 2.51 8.98 -6.71
C SER A 74 3.55 9.63 -7.63
N PHE A 75 3.24 10.76 -8.27
CA PHE A 75 4.18 11.44 -9.16
C PHE A 75 5.38 12.00 -8.40
N PHE A 76 6.55 11.77 -8.96
CA PHE A 76 7.80 12.22 -8.38
C PHE A 76 8.46 13.33 -9.22
N GLY A 77 9.11 14.28 -8.56
CA GLY A 77 9.87 15.33 -9.23
C GLY A 77 9.06 16.18 -10.20
N ASN A 78 9.31 16.05 -11.50
CA ASN A 78 8.68 16.84 -12.56
C ASN A 78 7.48 16.15 -13.21
N GLU A 79 7.14 14.92 -12.82
CA GLU A 79 6.09 14.13 -13.47
C GLU A 79 4.72 14.81 -13.48
N GLY A 80 4.40 15.59 -12.44
CA GLY A 80 3.17 16.37 -12.40
C GLY A 80 3.08 17.43 -13.52
N TYR A 81 4.17 18.14 -13.78
CA TYR A 81 4.24 19.09 -14.90
C TYR A 81 4.22 18.36 -16.25
N GLN A 82 5.00 17.29 -16.35
CA GLN A 82 5.06 16.43 -17.53
C GLN A 82 3.68 15.89 -17.91
N PHE A 83 2.91 15.44 -16.93
CA PHE A 83 1.54 14.94 -17.11
C PHE A 83 0.63 16.01 -17.74
N TYR A 84 0.62 17.22 -17.19
CA TYR A 84 -0.24 18.28 -17.70
C TYR A 84 0.19 18.78 -19.09
N GLU A 85 1.51 18.90 -19.33
CA GLU A 85 2.01 19.31 -20.64
C GLU A 85 1.72 18.25 -21.70
N ALA A 86 1.85 16.97 -21.36
CA ALA A 86 1.49 15.86 -22.26
C ALA A 86 -0.03 15.80 -22.51
N MET A 87 -0.85 16.02 -21.47
CA MET A 87 -2.31 16.11 -21.60
C MET A 87 -2.73 17.20 -22.61
N GLU A 88 -2.15 18.39 -22.48
CA GLU A 88 -2.45 19.51 -23.41
C GLU A 88 -1.96 19.22 -24.83
N LEU A 89 -0.76 18.64 -24.96
CA LEU A 89 -0.20 18.27 -26.25
C LEU A 89 -1.08 17.28 -27.02
N GLU A 90 -1.54 16.23 -26.33
CA GLU A 90 -2.36 15.17 -26.92
C GLU A 90 -3.84 15.57 -27.04
N GLY A 91 -4.26 16.63 -26.36
CA GLY A 91 -5.66 17.08 -26.32
C GLY A 91 -6.57 16.12 -25.56
N PHE A 92 -6.06 15.44 -24.55
CA PHE A 92 -6.84 14.52 -23.74
C PHE A 92 -7.83 15.25 -22.83
N ASP A 93 -9.12 14.91 -22.95
CA ASP A 93 -10.22 15.50 -22.20
C ASP A 93 -11.18 14.46 -21.61
N THR A 94 -10.71 13.22 -21.41
CA THR A 94 -11.46 12.16 -20.75
C THR A 94 -10.65 11.54 -19.59
N LEU A 95 -11.36 11.08 -18.55
CA LEU A 95 -10.70 10.41 -17.41
C LEU A 95 -9.96 9.15 -17.86
N THR A 96 -10.53 8.39 -18.78
CA THR A 96 -9.89 7.19 -19.35
C THR A 96 -8.55 7.52 -20.02
N ASP A 97 -8.47 8.59 -20.81
CA ASP A 97 -7.21 8.99 -21.44
C ASP A 97 -6.19 9.47 -20.41
N LEU A 98 -6.63 10.22 -19.39
CA LEU A 98 -5.75 10.72 -18.31
C LEU A 98 -5.24 9.59 -17.42
N ILE A 99 -6.07 8.60 -17.08
CA ILE A 99 -5.61 7.42 -16.37
C ILE A 99 -4.55 6.71 -17.20
N ASN A 100 -4.79 6.49 -18.49
CA ASN A 100 -3.80 5.87 -19.36
C ASN A 100 -2.53 6.72 -19.50
N LEU A 101 -2.65 8.04 -19.64
CA LEU A 101 -1.49 8.94 -19.69
C LEU A 101 -0.60 8.81 -18.46
N SER A 102 -1.19 8.62 -17.26
CA SER A 102 -0.44 8.46 -16.01
C SER A 102 0.52 7.25 -16.00
N PHE A 103 0.33 6.29 -16.91
CA PHE A 103 1.21 5.13 -17.12
C PHE A 103 2.19 5.29 -18.28
N ASN A 104 2.15 6.44 -18.97
CA ASN A 104 2.93 6.67 -20.18
C ASN A 104 3.83 7.90 -20.07
N LEU A 105 4.14 8.38 -18.88
CA LEU A 105 4.96 9.59 -18.71
C LEU A 105 6.38 9.42 -19.28
N ASN A 106 6.92 8.21 -19.29
CA ASN A 106 8.19 7.91 -19.92
C ASN A 106 8.24 8.23 -21.43
N ARG A 107 7.10 8.29 -22.09
CA ARG A 107 6.97 8.69 -23.50
C ARG A 107 7.13 10.20 -23.70
N TYR A 108 6.97 11.02 -22.65
CA TYR A 108 6.88 12.48 -22.73
C TYR A 108 7.98 13.19 -21.92
N PRO A 109 9.28 13.05 -22.28
CA PRO A 109 10.36 13.73 -21.56
C PRO A 109 10.14 15.25 -21.52
N LEU A 110 10.04 15.83 -20.30
CA LEU A 110 9.96 17.27 -20.06
C LEU A 110 11.29 17.75 -19.49
N ILE A 111 12.04 18.51 -20.29
CA ILE A 111 13.37 19.00 -19.96
C ILE A 111 13.27 20.48 -19.60
N ARG A 112 13.62 20.81 -18.35
CA ARG A 112 13.51 22.18 -17.83
C ARG A 112 14.75 23.03 -18.10
N ASP A 113 15.92 22.45 -18.02
CA ASP A 113 17.20 23.15 -18.27
C ASP A 113 17.72 22.82 -19.67
N ILE A 114 17.35 23.69 -20.62
CA ILE A 114 17.73 23.56 -22.03
C ILE A 114 19.07 24.24 -22.37
N GLY A 115 19.77 24.80 -21.36
CA GLY A 115 21.06 25.49 -21.57
C GLY A 115 22.27 24.57 -21.76
N ASP A 116 22.15 23.30 -21.38
CA ASP A 116 23.25 22.32 -21.42
C ASP A 116 22.83 21.07 -22.22
N MET A 117 23.55 20.80 -23.30
CA MET A 117 23.23 19.67 -24.20
C MET A 117 23.44 18.32 -23.51
N GLY A 118 24.39 18.20 -22.57
CA GLY A 118 24.60 16.99 -21.79
C GLY A 118 23.42 16.69 -20.85
N LYS A 119 22.92 17.71 -20.18
CA LYS A 119 21.73 17.59 -19.33
C LYS A 119 20.48 17.22 -20.16
N ILE A 120 20.28 17.87 -21.30
CA ILE A 120 19.15 17.54 -22.20
C ILE A 120 19.15 16.07 -22.56
N GLY A 121 20.25 15.54 -23.06
CA GLY A 121 20.33 14.14 -23.45
C GLY A 121 20.21 13.17 -22.29
N ARG A 122 20.77 13.53 -21.12
CA ARG A 122 20.70 12.71 -19.92
C ARG A 122 19.29 12.64 -19.33
N GLU A 123 18.60 13.79 -19.19
CA GLU A 123 17.23 13.87 -18.69
C GLU A 123 16.24 13.16 -19.63
N TYR A 124 16.46 13.28 -20.95
CA TYR A 124 15.68 12.54 -21.94
C TYR A 124 15.79 11.02 -21.70
N LEU A 125 17.02 10.49 -21.66
CA LEU A 125 17.24 9.06 -21.44
C LEU A 125 16.77 8.59 -20.06
N LEU A 126 16.94 9.43 -19.02
CA LEU A 126 16.44 9.12 -17.69
C LEU A 126 14.92 8.93 -17.70
N THR A 127 14.19 9.78 -18.41
CA THR A 127 12.72 9.66 -18.51
C THR A 127 12.31 8.43 -19.33
N VAL A 128 12.91 8.25 -20.51
CA VAL A 128 12.54 7.15 -21.42
C VAL A 128 12.89 5.78 -20.84
N ASN A 129 14.08 5.65 -20.23
CA ASN A 129 14.59 4.35 -19.74
C ASN A 129 14.37 4.12 -18.25
N GLY A 130 13.89 5.13 -17.51
CA GLY A 130 13.75 5.07 -16.05
C GLY A 130 15.06 5.14 -15.27
N CYS A 131 16.22 4.95 -15.90
CA CYS A 131 17.53 5.02 -15.26
C CYS A 131 18.63 5.43 -16.24
N VAL A 132 19.67 6.07 -15.69
CA VAL A 132 20.96 6.29 -16.38
C VAL A 132 22.09 6.00 -15.38
N PRO A 133 23.28 5.50 -15.84
CA PRO A 133 24.39 5.21 -14.94
C PRO A 133 24.87 6.47 -14.21
N ALA A 134 25.01 6.40 -12.89
CA ALA A 134 25.40 7.55 -12.06
C ALA A 134 26.85 8.01 -12.30
N HIS A 135 27.74 7.11 -12.73
CA HIS A 135 29.17 7.39 -12.97
C HIS A 135 29.47 7.96 -14.36
N ASP A 136 28.43 8.08 -15.22
CA ASP A 136 28.56 8.54 -16.59
C ASP A 136 28.01 9.97 -16.80
N GLU A 137 27.98 10.82 -15.76
CA GLU A 137 27.33 12.13 -15.85
C GLU A 137 27.85 13.00 -16.98
N ASP A 138 29.17 12.96 -17.24
CA ASP A 138 29.86 13.74 -18.27
C ASP A 138 30.08 12.97 -19.58
N ASP A 139 29.41 11.84 -19.80
CA ASP A 139 29.61 11.07 -21.03
C ASP A 139 29.22 11.91 -22.27
N PRO A 140 30.13 12.08 -23.24
CA PRO A 140 29.87 12.84 -24.46
C PRO A 140 28.65 12.39 -25.25
N LYS A 141 28.19 11.15 -25.07
CA LYS A 141 26.97 10.62 -25.69
C LYS A 141 25.72 11.43 -25.32
N TYR A 142 25.64 11.93 -24.08
CA TYR A 142 24.49 12.75 -23.66
C TYR A 142 24.47 14.10 -24.36
N ALA A 143 25.64 14.76 -24.48
CA ALA A 143 25.73 16.01 -25.21
C ALA A 143 25.48 15.84 -26.70
N GLN A 144 25.85 14.69 -27.27
CA GLN A 144 25.53 14.36 -28.67
C GLN A 144 24.03 14.19 -28.84
N LEU A 145 23.37 13.38 -28.00
CA LEU A 145 21.93 13.17 -28.03
C LEU A 145 21.18 14.50 -27.84
N GLY A 146 21.58 15.32 -26.87
CA GLY A 146 20.95 16.63 -26.65
C GLY A 146 21.01 17.52 -27.89
N ARG A 147 22.14 17.54 -28.62
CA ARG A 147 22.23 18.26 -29.89
C ARG A 147 21.32 17.69 -30.96
N GLU A 148 21.24 16.37 -31.08
CA GLU A 148 20.35 15.69 -32.02
C GLU A 148 18.88 16.02 -31.74
N LEU A 149 18.46 15.97 -30.47
CA LEU A 149 17.10 16.32 -30.04
C LEU A 149 16.74 17.76 -30.37
N ILE A 150 17.63 18.71 -30.09
CA ILE A 150 17.39 20.13 -30.42
C ILE A 150 17.39 20.36 -31.95
N GLN A 151 18.28 19.71 -32.70
CA GLN A 151 18.39 19.84 -34.14
C GLN A 151 17.21 19.20 -34.90
N SER A 152 16.61 18.14 -34.31
CA SER A 152 15.44 17.50 -34.90
C SER A 152 14.24 18.47 -34.98
N GLY A 153 14.19 19.45 -34.09
CA GLY A 153 13.06 20.40 -34.00
C GLY A 153 11.78 19.80 -33.44
N ASN A 154 11.84 18.58 -32.88
CA ASN A 154 10.67 17.87 -32.35
C ASN A 154 10.30 18.28 -30.91
N GLY A 155 11.13 19.09 -30.26
CA GLY A 155 10.84 19.62 -28.93
C GLY A 155 9.83 20.76 -28.98
N ILE A 156 8.83 20.72 -28.14
CA ILE A 156 7.77 21.72 -28.02
C ILE A 156 8.01 22.53 -26.77
N PHE A 157 8.09 23.84 -26.90
CA PHE A 157 8.21 24.75 -25.76
C PHE A 157 6.90 24.84 -25.02
N THR A 158 6.94 24.60 -23.72
CA THR A 158 5.81 24.67 -22.80
C THR A 158 6.12 25.67 -21.69
N GLU A 159 5.14 25.89 -20.80
CA GLU A 159 5.34 26.75 -19.62
C GLU A 159 6.44 26.21 -18.68
N HIS A 160 6.60 24.89 -18.63
CA HIS A 160 7.46 24.22 -17.65
C HIS A 160 8.79 23.71 -18.24
N GLY A 161 9.03 23.86 -19.54
CA GLY A 161 10.24 23.43 -20.21
C GLY A 161 10.03 23.06 -21.66
N MET A 162 10.91 22.21 -22.19
CA MET A 162 10.77 21.65 -23.53
C MET A 162 10.28 20.22 -23.43
N LEU A 163 9.09 19.97 -23.97
CA LEU A 163 8.48 18.63 -24.03
C LEU A 163 8.89 17.94 -25.31
N PHE A 164 9.29 16.68 -25.21
CA PHE A 164 9.55 15.78 -26.33
C PHE A 164 8.51 14.65 -26.32
N VAL A 165 8.31 14.03 -27.47
CA VAL A 165 7.57 12.78 -27.60
C VAL A 165 8.55 11.73 -28.09
N ASP A 166 8.75 10.66 -27.31
CA ASP A 166 9.50 9.50 -27.75
C ASP A 166 8.58 8.57 -28.54
N GLU A 167 8.70 8.64 -29.87
CA GLU A 167 7.86 7.84 -30.79
C GLU A 167 8.19 6.34 -30.74
N ASP A 168 9.39 5.98 -30.27
CA ASP A 168 9.81 4.58 -30.16
C ASP A 168 9.15 3.90 -28.94
N THR A 169 8.73 4.67 -27.93
CA THR A 169 7.96 4.18 -26.79
C THR A 169 6.46 4.13 -27.14
N PRO A 170 5.85 2.93 -27.25
CA PRO A 170 4.44 2.82 -27.61
C PRO A 170 3.55 3.33 -26.46
N PHE A 171 2.50 4.08 -26.79
CA PHE A 171 1.48 4.48 -25.82
C PHE A 171 0.67 3.24 -25.38
N GLN A 172 0.72 2.91 -24.09
CA GLN A 172 0.00 1.79 -23.52
C GLN A 172 -1.38 2.23 -23.04
N ARG A 173 -2.37 1.34 -23.10
CA ARG A 173 -3.74 1.58 -22.63
C ARG A 173 -4.13 0.49 -21.61
N PRO A 174 -3.51 0.50 -20.40
CA PRO A 174 -3.82 -0.50 -19.38
C PRO A 174 -5.23 -0.34 -18.80
N TYR A 175 -5.82 0.85 -18.85
CA TYR A 175 -7.19 1.10 -18.43
C TYR A 175 -8.14 1.05 -19.63
N ASP A 176 -9.13 0.19 -19.55
CA ASP A 176 -10.12 -0.05 -20.61
C ASP A 176 -11.46 0.68 -20.40
N GLY A 177 -11.57 1.49 -19.34
CA GLY A 177 -12.79 2.15 -18.91
C GLY A 177 -13.64 1.32 -17.93
N GLN A 178 -13.17 0.14 -17.52
CA GLN A 178 -13.88 -0.75 -16.58
C GLN A 178 -12.96 -1.32 -15.50
N THR A 179 -11.81 -1.88 -15.89
CA THR A 179 -10.87 -2.54 -14.99
C THR A 179 -9.71 -1.61 -14.65
N PHE A 180 -9.65 -1.16 -13.40
CA PHE A 180 -8.52 -0.36 -12.95
C PHE A 180 -7.22 -1.18 -12.95
N PRO A 181 -6.15 -0.70 -13.62
CA PRO A 181 -4.86 -1.38 -13.55
C PRO A 181 -4.30 -1.31 -12.10
N PRO A 182 -3.46 -2.29 -11.70
CA PRO A 182 -2.81 -2.18 -10.40
C PRO A 182 -1.92 -0.93 -10.38
N TYR A 183 -2.06 -0.12 -9.33
CA TYR A 183 -1.12 0.95 -9.07
C TYR A 183 -0.18 0.53 -7.95
N LEU A 184 1.11 0.69 -8.18
CA LEU A 184 2.11 0.41 -7.15
C LEU A 184 2.31 1.68 -6.33
N TYR A 185 2.23 1.52 -5.02
CA TYR A 185 2.64 2.38 -3.94
C TYR A 185 1.58 3.22 -3.23
N ASP A 186 1.03 2.58 -2.23
CA ASP A 186 0.68 3.24 -0.98
C ASP A 186 1.62 2.64 0.10
N PRO A 187 2.44 3.42 0.83
CA PRO A 187 3.34 2.89 1.86
C PRO A 187 2.60 2.21 3.03
N GLY A 188 1.29 2.42 3.16
CA GLY A 188 0.43 1.72 4.11
C GLY A 188 -0.07 0.35 3.64
N VAL A 189 0.18 -0.04 2.39
CA VAL A 189 -0.26 -1.33 1.85
C VAL A 189 0.73 -2.42 2.21
N LEU A 190 0.25 -3.44 2.90
CA LEU A 190 1.03 -4.62 3.29
C LEU A 190 0.97 -5.69 2.20
N CYS A 191 -0.19 -5.91 1.59
CA CYS A 191 -0.32 -6.85 0.48
C CYS A 191 -1.37 -6.44 -0.55
N VAL A 192 -1.24 -6.99 -1.75
CA VAL A 192 -2.16 -6.78 -2.87
C VAL A 192 -2.75 -8.11 -3.29
N ALA A 193 -4.08 -8.18 -3.37
CA ALA A 193 -4.77 -9.34 -3.88
C ALA A 193 -5.54 -9.00 -5.17
N LYS A 194 -5.55 -9.94 -6.08
CA LYS A 194 -6.34 -9.93 -7.31
C LYS A 194 -7.63 -10.69 -7.10
N ALA A 195 -8.75 -10.05 -7.35
CA ALA A 195 -10.09 -10.61 -7.29
C ALA A 195 -10.63 -10.79 -8.72
N GLU A 196 -11.04 -12.01 -9.07
CA GLU A 196 -11.48 -12.37 -10.43
C GLU A 196 -12.87 -13.00 -10.41
N TYR A 197 -13.79 -12.50 -11.25
CA TYR A 197 -15.12 -13.07 -11.45
C TYR A 197 -15.66 -12.74 -12.84
N GLY A 198 -16.22 -13.73 -13.55
CA GLY A 198 -16.87 -13.53 -14.83
C GLY A 198 -16.00 -12.91 -15.95
N GLY A 199 -14.67 -13.06 -15.85
CA GLY A 199 -13.70 -12.45 -16.75
C GLY A 199 -13.34 -11.00 -16.42
N LYS A 200 -13.87 -10.44 -15.35
CA LYS A 200 -13.47 -9.14 -14.79
C LYS A 200 -12.44 -9.32 -13.69
N THR A 201 -11.67 -8.27 -13.44
CA THR A 201 -10.60 -8.25 -12.44
C THR A 201 -10.69 -6.95 -11.63
N GLU A 202 -10.50 -7.06 -10.31
CA GLU A 202 -10.29 -5.95 -9.39
C GLU A 202 -9.05 -6.22 -8.54
N TYR A 203 -8.39 -5.16 -8.06
CA TYR A 203 -7.26 -5.27 -7.16
C TYR A 203 -7.63 -4.69 -5.79
N LEU A 204 -7.36 -5.46 -4.75
CA LEU A 204 -7.59 -5.11 -3.35
C LEU A 204 -6.24 -4.85 -2.68
N TYR A 205 -6.15 -3.73 -1.98
CA TYR A 205 -4.93 -3.24 -1.32
C TYR A 205 -5.13 -3.28 0.18
N PHE A 206 -4.48 -4.20 0.87
CA PHE A 206 -4.69 -4.44 2.30
C PHE A 206 -3.57 -3.84 3.17
N PRO A 207 -3.92 -3.28 4.37
CA PRO A 207 -5.28 -3.12 4.88
C PRO A 207 -6.05 -2.00 4.18
N CYS A 208 -7.38 -2.16 4.09
CA CYS A 208 -8.28 -1.14 3.55
C CYS A 208 -9.60 -1.08 4.36
N GLU A 209 -10.46 -0.12 4.02
CA GLU A 209 -11.82 -0.07 4.55
C GLU A 209 -12.64 -1.22 3.96
N GLU A 210 -13.50 -1.88 4.77
CA GLU A 210 -14.33 -3.01 4.29
C GLU A 210 -15.25 -2.56 3.14
N GLU A 211 -15.69 -1.31 3.15
CA GLU A 211 -16.48 -0.70 2.08
C GLU A 211 -15.75 -0.69 0.72
N ALA A 212 -14.41 -0.64 0.73
CA ALA A 212 -13.61 -0.75 -0.49
C ALA A 212 -13.64 -2.16 -1.08
N ILE A 213 -13.68 -3.18 -0.22
CA ILE A 213 -13.85 -4.60 -0.63
C ILE A 213 -15.23 -4.80 -1.22
N ASP A 214 -16.29 -4.35 -0.51
CA ASP A 214 -17.69 -4.46 -0.96
C ASP A 214 -17.87 -3.78 -2.32
N LYS A 215 -17.28 -2.62 -2.52
CA LYS A 215 -17.34 -1.86 -3.76
C LYS A 215 -16.62 -2.55 -4.92
N ALA A 216 -15.47 -3.18 -4.64
CA ALA A 216 -14.76 -3.98 -5.64
C ALA A 216 -15.61 -5.18 -6.09
N PHE A 217 -16.27 -5.87 -5.17
CA PHE A 217 -17.18 -6.99 -5.50
C PHE A 217 -18.43 -6.51 -6.24
N ALA A 218 -18.99 -5.36 -5.87
CA ALA A 218 -20.10 -4.77 -6.62
C ALA A 218 -19.71 -4.45 -8.08
N ARG A 219 -18.49 -3.94 -8.35
CA ARG A 219 -17.98 -3.72 -9.70
C ARG A 219 -17.77 -5.03 -10.47
N LEU A 220 -17.34 -6.09 -9.79
CA LEU A 220 -17.28 -7.43 -10.37
C LEU A 220 -18.68 -8.00 -10.68
N GLY A 221 -19.72 -7.51 -9.99
CA GLY A 221 -21.10 -7.97 -10.13
C GLY A 221 -21.38 -9.24 -9.35
N THR A 222 -20.75 -9.45 -8.21
CA THR A 222 -20.85 -10.67 -7.40
C THR A 222 -20.64 -10.39 -5.90
N THR A 223 -20.57 -11.44 -5.10
CA THR A 223 -20.27 -11.42 -3.67
C THR A 223 -18.97 -12.14 -3.38
N ALA A 224 -18.46 -12.02 -2.15
CA ALA A 224 -17.17 -12.61 -1.74
C ALA A 224 -17.08 -14.13 -1.98
N ASP A 225 -18.18 -14.86 -1.81
CA ASP A 225 -18.22 -16.34 -1.88
C ASP A 225 -17.95 -16.90 -3.30
N GLU A 226 -18.10 -16.07 -4.34
CA GLU A 226 -17.97 -16.52 -5.73
C GLU A 226 -16.68 -16.00 -6.39
N VAL A 227 -15.95 -15.13 -5.71
CA VAL A 227 -14.75 -14.48 -6.26
C VAL A 227 -13.53 -15.35 -6.05
N LYS A 228 -12.76 -15.54 -7.11
CA LYS A 228 -11.42 -16.14 -6.98
C LYS A 228 -10.44 -15.06 -6.52
N ILE A 229 -9.85 -15.29 -5.34
CA ILE A 229 -8.82 -14.40 -4.77
C ILE A 229 -7.44 -15.01 -5.00
N THR A 230 -6.49 -14.18 -5.43
CA THR A 230 -5.08 -14.55 -5.58
C THR A 230 -4.22 -13.44 -4.99
N LEU A 231 -3.36 -13.76 -4.03
CA LEU A 231 -2.39 -12.82 -3.51
C LEU A 231 -1.29 -12.60 -4.56
N GLU A 232 -1.12 -11.36 -5.02
CA GLU A 232 -0.17 -10.99 -6.09
C GLU A 232 1.15 -10.48 -5.52
N ASP A 233 1.10 -9.67 -4.46
CA ASP A 233 2.26 -9.04 -3.86
C ASP A 233 2.11 -8.93 -2.34
N PHE A 234 3.25 -8.94 -1.65
CA PHE A 234 3.32 -8.83 -0.20
C PHE A 234 4.59 -8.07 0.19
N ASN A 235 4.40 -6.94 0.87
CA ASN A 235 5.49 -6.02 1.20
C ASN A 235 6.29 -6.50 2.43
N THR A 236 6.87 -7.70 2.32
CA THR A 236 7.78 -8.29 3.33
C THR A 236 8.72 -9.31 2.71
N ASP A 237 9.89 -9.45 3.31
CA ASP A 237 10.91 -10.42 2.91
C ASP A 237 10.70 -11.82 3.55
N SER A 238 9.56 -12.08 4.22
CA SER A 238 9.26 -13.36 4.85
C SER A 238 8.43 -14.27 3.94
N PRO A 239 9.04 -15.33 3.35
CA PRO A 239 8.32 -16.27 2.51
C PRO A 239 7.23 -17.05 3.25
N GLU A 240 7.44 -17.30 4.56
CA GLU A 240 6.52 -18.02 5.42
C GLU A 240 5.21 -17.24 5.54
N TRP A 241 5.31 -15.95 5.83
CA TRP A 241 4.15 -15.07 5.90
C TRP A 241 3.44 -14.94 4.56
N PHE A 242 4.18 -14.83 3.45
CA PHE A 242 3.56 -14.80 2.12
C PHE A 242 2.72 -16.06 1.87
N GLY A 243 3.25 -17.23 2.24
CA GLY A 243 2.52 -18.50 2.18
C GLY A 243 1.23 -18.48 3.01
N ARG A 244 1.34 -18.04 4.27
CA ARG A 244 0.20 -18.00 5.21
C ARG A 244 -0.89 -17.01 4.79
N PHE A 245 -0.51 -15.81 4.36
CA PHE A 245 -1.49 -14.82 3.86
C PHE A 245 -2.22 -15.32 2.61
N ARG A 246 -1.51 -16.06 1.74
CA ARG A 246 -2.12 -16.66 0.55
C ARG A 246 -3.13 -17.74 0.90
N GLU A 247 -2.84 -18.57 1.90
CA GLU A 247 -3.77 -19.58 2.42
C GLU A 247 -5.01 -18.91 3.02
N ILE A 248 -4.84 -17.91 3.88
CA ILE A 248 -5.93 -17.16 4.48
C ILE A 248 -6.82 -16.53 3.39
N ALA A 249 -6.21 -15.86 2.39
CA ALA A 249 -6.97 -15.27 1.29
C ALA A 249 -7.82 -16.28 0.52
N ALA A 250 -7.33 -17.53 0.37
CA ALA A 250 -7.99 -18.57 -0.39
C ALA A 250 -9.03 -19.37 0.43
N GLU A 251 -8.79 -19.58 1.71
CA GLU A 251 -9.58 -20.50 2.54
C GLU A 251 -10.49 -19.78 3.53
N GLU A 252 -10.06 -18.66 4.10
CA GLU A 252 -10.78 -17.90 5.13
C GLU A 252 -11.42 -16.63 4.57
N GLY A 253 -10.90 -16.12 3.44
CA GLY A 253 -11.46 -15.01 2.71
C GLY A 253 -10.78 -13.67 2.95
N VAL A 254 -11.17 -12.69 2.13
CA VAL A 254 -10.51 -11.38 2.08
C VAL A 254 -10.78 -10.49 3.29
N TYR A 255 -11.91 -10.66 3.96
CA TYR A 255 -12.23 -9.87 5.16
C TYR A 255 -11.32 -10.27 6.34
N GLU A 256 -11.07 -11.57 6.52
CA GLU A 256 -10.14 -12.05 7.54
C GLU A 256 -8.70 -11.63 7.21
N LEU A 257 -8.31 -11.73 5.94
CA LEU A 257 -7.03 -11.19 5.47
C LEU A 257 -6.90 -9.69 5.79
N ASN A 258 -7.95 -8.91 5.53
CA ASN A 258 -7.98 -7.47 5.82
C ASN A 258 -7.82 -7.16 7.31
N ARG A 259 -8.52 -7.90 8.17
CA ARG A 259 -8.41 -7.74 9.64
C ARG A 259 -7.02 -8.06 10.15
N LEU A 260 -6.42 -9.14 9.66
CA LEU A 260 -5.06 -9.53 10.03
C LEU A 260 -4.03 -8.49 9.55
N THR A 261 -4.12 -8.07 8.29
CA THR A 261 -3.21 -7.04 7.74
C THR A 261 -3.34 -5.71 8.47
N ALA A 262 -4.55 -5.32 8.86
CA ALA A 262 -4.77 -4.13 9.67
C ALA A 262 -4.12 -4.24 11.07
N ALA A 263 -4.23 -5.40 11.71
CA ALA A 263 -3.61 -5.64 13.02
C ALA A 263 -2.08 -5.61 12.93
N VAL A 264 -1.51 -6.20 11.89
CA VAL A 264 -0.06 -6.21 11.62
C VAL A 264 0.46 -4.81 11.32
N ASN A 265 -0.24 -4.02 10.52
CA ASN A 265 0.23 -2.70 10.08
C ASN A 265 0.21 -1.63 11.18
N THR A 266 -0.66 -1.77 12.20
CA THR A 266 -0.80 -0.77 13.28
C THR A 266 0.39 -0.70 14.23
N ALA A 267 1.28 -1.70 14.26
CA ALA A 267 2.27 -1.86 15.32
C ALA A 267 3.73 -1.72 14.87
N ASP A 268 4.01 -1.36 13.62
CA ASP A 268 5.38 -1.50 13.08
C ASP A 268 5.98 -2.87 13.49
N MET A 269 5.19 -3.93 13.21
CA MET A 269 5.29 -5.20 13.89
C MET A 269 6.49 -6.02 13.41
N ASP A 270 7.23 -6.58 14.36
CA ASP A 270 8.20 -7.62 14.09
C ASP A 270 7.47 -8.92 13.67
N LEU A 271 7.40 -9.16 12.36
CA LEU A 271 6.76 -10.35 11.77
C LEU A 271 7.43 -11.66 12.22
N LYS A 272 8.73 -11.63 12.53
CA LYS A 272 9.43 -12.80 13.05
C LYS A 272 8.93 -13.15 14.45
N LYS A 273 8.78 -12.14 15.31
CA LYS A 273 8.18 -12.34 16.63
C LYS A 273 6.75 -12.84 16.51
N LEU A 274 5.94 -12.27 15.64
CA LEU A 274 4.55 -12.72 15.44
C LEU A 274 4.48 -14.16 14.96
N TRP A 275 5.39 -14.58 14.05
CA TRP A 275 5.47 -15.97 13.60
C TRP A 275 5.76 -16.92 14.76
N SER A 276 6.75 -16.57 15.56
CA SER A 276 7.13 -17.36 16.74
C SER A 276 6.02 -17.42 17.80
N VAL A 277 5.26 -16.33 17.97
CA VAL A 277 4.08 -16.31 18.86
C VAL A 277 2.96 -17.17 18.31
N ALA A 278 2.74 -17.17 16.99
CA ALA A 278 1.73 -18.01 16.34
C ALA A 278 2.06 -19.51 16.51
N GLU A 279 3.34 -19.89 16.37
CA GLU A 279 3.82 -21.25 16.63
C GLU A 279 3.67 -21.64 18.11
N TYR A 280 4.05 -20.74 19.02
CA TYR A 280 3.88 -20.96 20.47
C TYR A 280 2.42 -21.18 20.86
N ALA A 281 1.52 -20.40 20.27
CA ALA A 281 0.09 -20.44 20.54
C ALA A 281 -0.64 -21.55 19.76
N GLU A 282 0.04 -22.20 18.81
CA GLU A 282 -0.55 -23.18 17.89
C GLU A 282 -1.77 -22.58 17.14
N ALA A 283 -1.60 -21.35 16.63
CA ALA A 283 -2.69 -20.60 15.98
C ALA A 283 -3.10 -21.26 14.66
N GLU A 284 -4.39 -21.54 14.51
CA GLU A 284 -4.95 -22.31 13.40
C GLU A 284 -5.54 -21.40 12.30
N ASP A 285 -6.10 -20.25 12.66
CA ASP A 285 -6.86 -19.38 11.76
C ASP A 285 -6.44 -17.90 11.82
N ALA A 286 -6.96 -17.12 10.89
CA ALA A 286 -6.67 -15.69 10.78
C ALA A 286 -7.20 -14.86 11.95
N GLU A 287 -8.31 -15.30 12.58
CA GLU A 287 -8.86 -14.60 13.74
C GLU A 287 -7.93 -14.70 14.92
N GLN A 288 -7.40 -15.90 15.22
CA GLN A 288 -6.42 -16.12 16.27
C GLN A 288 -5.12 -15.36 16.00
N LEU A 289 -4.63 -15.38 14.74
CA LEU A 289 -3.46 -14.57 14.33
C LEU A 289 -3.70 -13.08 14.53
N THR A 290 -4.89 -12.58 14.20
CA THR A 290 -5.27 -11.18 14.42
C THR A 290 -5.27 -10.81 15.90
N ARG A 291 -5.78 -11.69 16.76
CA ARG A 291 -5.81 -11.50 18.21
C ARG A 291 -4.40 -11.53 18.79
N LEU A 292 -3.53 -12.43 18.34
CA LEU A 292 -2.12 -12.49 18.74
C LEU A 292 -1.37 -11.23 18.31
N ALA A 293 -1.59 -10.74 17.08
CA ALA A 293 -1.00 -9.53 16.58
C ALA A 293 -1.38 -8.31 17.45
N ARG A 294 -2.66 -8.17 17.81
CA ARG A 294 -3.14 -7.10 18.70
C ARG A 294 -2.58 -7.18 20.12
N ASN A 295 -2.23 -8.38 20.57
CA ASN A 295 -1.70 -8.65 21.89
C ASN A 295 -0.21 -9.03 21.90
N ILE A 296 0.54 -8.69 20.84
CA ILE A 296 1.95 -9.06 20.69
C ILE A 296 2.83 -8.57 21.85
N GLY A 297 2.43 -7.49 22.52
CA GLY A 297 3.10 -6.96 23.70
C GLY A 297 2.99 -7.86 24.94
N CYS A 298 2.08 -8.85 24.93
CA CYS A 298 1.96 -9.83 26.02
C CYS A 298 3.03 -10.92 25.97
N PHE A 299 3.84 -10.96 24.93
CA PHE A 299 4.82 -12.01 24.71
C PHE A 299 6.23 -11.44 24.66
N THR A 300 7.16 -12.13 25.31
CA THR A 300 8.59 -11.87 25.16
C THR A 300 9.22 -12.96 24.30
N PHE A 301 9.95 -12.55 23.25
CA PHE A 301 10.69 -13.41 22.35
C PHE A 301 12.19 -13.24 22.56
N ILE A 302 12.86 -14.33 22.97
CA ILE A 302 14.32 -14.39 23.14
C ILE A 302 14.89 -14.96 21.86
N GLU A 303 15.22 -14.07 20.93
CA GLU A 303 15.73 -14.44 19.61
C GLU A 303 17.05 -15.20 19.71
N GLY A 304 17.17 -16.28 18.95
CA GLY A 304 18.39 -17.09 18.87
C GLY A 304 18.63 -18.01 20.06
N ALA A 305 17.75 -18.05 21.07
CA ALA A 305 17.87 -19.00 22.17
C ALA A 305 17.60 -20.43 21.68
N THR A 306 18.60 -21.30 21.84
CA THR A 306 18.55 -22.71 21.40
C THR A 306 18.51 -23.68 22.57
N GLY A 307 18.69 -23.20 23.81
CA GLY A 307 18.68 -23.97 25.04
C GLY A 307 18.41 -23.15 26.26
N TYR A 308 18.19 -23.79 27.38
CA TYR A 308 17.84 -23.16 28.64
C TYR A 308 18.96 -22.22 29.16
N ALA A 309 20.22 -22.47 28.84
CA ALA A 309 21.32 -21.62 29.28
C ALA A 309 21.22 -20.19 28.70
N GLU A 310 20.80 -20.04 27.44
CA GLU A 310 20.54 -18.74 26.80
C GLU A 310 19.35 -18.02 27.46
N VAL A 311 18.28 -18.78 27.76
CA VAL A 311 17.12 -18.25 28.50
C VAL A 311 17.53 -17.76 29.88
N GLY A 312 18.29 -18.54 30.62
CA GLY A 312 18.78 -18.17 31.95
C GLY A 312 19.64 -16.91 31.92
N ARG A 313 20.55 -16.77 30.93
CA ARG A 313 21.36 -15.56 30.74
C ARG A 313 20.50 -14.34 30.43
N PHE A 314 19.57 -14.46 29.50
CA PHE A 314 18.66 -13.37 29.16
C PHE A 314 18.00 -12.78 30.41
N PHE A 315 17.45 -13.62 31.28
CA PHE A 315 16.78 -13.16 32.49
C PHE A 315 17.71 -12.54 33.53
N THR A 316 18.95 -13.03 33.64
CA THR A 316 19.93 -12.42 34.58
C THR A 316 20.51 -11.12 34.05
N GLU A 317 20.47 -10.87 32.74
CA GLU A 317 20.96 -9.65 32.11
C GLU A 317 19.88 -8.56 31.97
N THR A 318 18.61 -8.96 31.81
CA THR A 318 17.52 -8.02 31.47
C THR A 318 16.55 -7.76 32.63
N GLU A 319 16.40 -8.68 33.58
CA GLU A 319 15.42 -8.57 34.64
C GLU A 319 16.09 -8.16 35.96
N ASP A 320 15.86 -6.95 36.44
CA ASP A 320 16.45 -6.36 37.63
C ASP A 320 16.43 -7.27 38.88
N ARG A 321 15.37 -8.09 39.02
CA ARG A 321 15.20 -9.01 40.17
C ARG A 321 16.12 -10.24 40.14
N TYR A 322 16.81 -10.49 39.03
CA TYR A 322 17.70 -11.64 38.83
C TYR A 322 19.14 -11.23 38.51
N ILE A 323 19.49 -9.94 38.64
CA ILE A 323 20.85 -9.48 38.38
C ILE A 323 21.82 -10.20 39.32
N LEU A 324 22.85 -10.80 38.73
CA LEU A 324 23.91 -11.48 39.43
C LEU A 324 25.05 -10.51 39.79
N ASP A 325 25.73 -10.77 40.89
CA ASP A 325 27.01 -10.16 41.15
C ASP A 325 28.05 -10.71 40.17
N LEU A 326 28.86 -9.83 39.56
CA LEU A 326 29.89 -10.18 38.57
C LEU A 326 30.80 -11.33 39.02
N GLU A 327 31.09 -11.42 40.33
CA GLU A 327 31.89 -12.52 40.88
C GLU A 327 31.16 -13.89 40.89
N MET A 328 29.86 -13.88 40.76
CA MET A 328 29.02 -15.10 40.78
C MET A 328 28.67 -15.61 39.39
N GLU A 329 28.85 -14.83 38.32
CA GLU A 329 28.45 -15.20 36.98
C GLU A 329 29.11 -16.51 36.49
N ASP A 330 30.41 -16.71 36.77
CA ASP A 330 31.17 -17.89 36.40
C ASP A 330 30.71 -19.19 37.10
N TYR A 331 29.96 -19.06 38.19
CA TYR A 331 29.51 -20.20 39.01
C TYR A 331 28.00 -20.42 38.93
N PHE A 332 27.27 -19.58 38.18
CA PHE A 332 25.82 -19.66 38.10
C PHE A 332 25.35 -20.73 37.10
N ASP A 333 24.41 -21.54 37.56
CA ASP A 333 23.78 -22.56 36.71
C ASP A 333 22.68 -21.93 35.82
N TYR A 334 23.12 -21.35 34.70
CA TYR A 334 22.21 -20.71 33.74
C TYR A 334 21.22 -21.71 33.11
N GLU A 335 21.62 -22.96 32.92
CA GLU A 335 20.76 -23.99 32.32
C GLU A 335 19.64 -24.38 33.28
N GLY A 336 19.95 -24.73 34.53
CA GLY A 336 18.94 -25.04 35.54
C GLY A 336 18.04 -23.86 35.86
N PHE A 337 18.58 -22.63 35.83
CA PHE A 337 17.78 -21.42 36.02
C PHE A 337 16.85 -21.17 34.83
N GLY A 338 17.32 -21.34 33.59
CA GLY A 338 16.50 -21.21 32.37
C GLY A 338 15.37 -22.24 32.32
N GLU A 339 15.63 -23.50 32.74
CA GLU A 339 14.58 -24.51 32.88
C GLU A 339 13.51 -24.09 33.89
N TYR A 340 13.94 -23.62 35.09
CA TYR A 340 13.03 -23.09 36.08
C TYR A 340 12.17 -21.92 35.54
N ILE A 341 12.75 -20.99 34.77
CA ILE A 341 12.05 -19.88 34.14
C ILE A 341 11.05 -20.40 33.09
N SER A 342 11.46 -21.35 32.28
CA SER A 342 10.58 -21.97 31.28
C SER A 342 9.33 -22.58 31.92
N ASP A 343 9.50 -23.35 32.98
CA ASP A 343 8.39 -23.95 33.74
C ASP A 343 7.50 -22.88 34.38
N LYS A 344 8.12 -21.83 34.93
CA LYS A 344 7.41 -20.75 35.65
C LYS A 344 6.51 -19.93 34.74
N PHE A 345 6.95 -19.62 33.52
CA PHE A 345 6.22 -18.81 32.56
C PHE A 345 5.57 -19.60 31.43
N TYR A 346 5.61 -20.95 31.52
CA TYR A 346 5.11 -21.85 30.48
C TYR A 346 5.71 -21.53 29.10
N GLY A 347 7.01 -21.17 29.10
CA GLY A 347 7.71 -20.84 27.88
C GLY A 347 8.01 -22.08 27.00
N LYS A 348 8.12 -21.86 25.70
CA LYS A 348 8.45 -22.93 24.72
C LYS A 348 9.57 -22.46 23.79
N PHE A 349 10.41 -23.40 23.37
CA PHE A 349 11.29 -23.19 22.22
C PHE A 349 10.46 -23.31 20.95
N VAL A 350 10.66 -22.36 20.06
CA VAL A 350 10.00 -22.22 18.75
C VAL A 350 11.06 -21.98 17.68
N ASP A 351 10.68 -21.99 16.42
CA ASP A 351 11.64 -21.64 15.37
C ASP A 351 12.18 -20.23 15.60
N GLY A 352 13.51 -20.14 15.62
CA GLY A 352 14.23 -18.88 15.83
C GLY A 352 14.45 -18.43 17.26
N GLY A 353 13.94 -19.12 18.31
CA GLY A 353 14.19 -18.72 19.68
C GLY A 353 13.31 -19.36 20.76
N PHE A 354 13.13 -18.61 21.84
CA PHE A 354 12.28 -19.01 22.95
C PHE A 354 11.21 -17.96 23.21
N ILE A 355 9.98 -18.39 23.46
CA ILE A 355 8.83 -17.51 23.72
C ILE A 355 8.15 -17.83 25.05
N TYR A 356 7.69 -16.78 25.72
CA TYR A 356 6.81 -16.91 26.87
C TYR A 356 5.82 -15.74 26.93
N ASN A 357 4.69 -15.98 27.60
CA ASN A 357 3.75 -14.92 27.96
C ASN A 357 4.22 -14.28 29.27
N ASP A 358 4.52 -12.98 29.26
CA ASP A 358 5.04 -12.23 30.41
C ASP A 358 3.95 -11.45 31.17
N THR A 359 2.67 -11.69 30.84
CA THR A 359 1.52 -11.04 31.46
C THR A 359 0.63 -12.02 32.23
N ASP A 360 -0.29 -11.45 33.03
CA ASP A 360 -1.31 -12.23 33.74
C ASP A 360 -2.48 -12.67 32.83
N THR A 361 -2.54 -12.19 31.59
CA THR A 361 -3.58 -12.58 30.61
C THR A 361 -3.27 -13.98 30.07
N SER A 362 -4.21 -14.91 30.24
CA SER A 362 -3.98 -16.27 29.76
C SER A 362 -3.94 -16.36 28.24
N LEU A 363 -3.18 -17.32 27.68
CA LEU A 363 -3.13 -17.55 26.24
C LEU A 363 -4.55 -17.85 25.68
N LEU A 364 -5.36 -18.62 26.43
CA LEU A 364 -6.73 -18.95 26.03
C LEU A 364 -7.61 -17.68 26.00
N ASP A 365 -7.42 -16.75 26.93
CA ASP A 365 -8.15 -15.48 26.90
C ASP A 365 -7.76 -14.64 25.68
N ILE A 366 -6.48 -14.61 25.31
CA ILE A 366 -6.01 -13.92 24.11
C ILE A 366 -6.62 -14.53 22.85
N LEU A 367 -6.64 -15.87 22.76
CA LEU A 367 -7.11 -16.56 21.55
C LEU A 367 -8.64 -16.57 21.38
N TYR A 368 -9.42 -16.56 22.49
CA TYR A 368 -10.84 -16.88 22.41
C TYR A 368 -11.80 -15.88 23.10
N GLN A 369 -11.30 -14.89 23.86
CA GLN A 369 -12.20 -13.86 24.40
C GLN A 369 -12.57 -12.84 23.33
N ASP A 370 -13.88 -12.62 23.18
CA ASP A 370 -14.38 -11.49 22.43
C ASP A 370 -13.92 -10.18 23.07
N GLU A 371 -13.49 -9.21 22.27
CA GLU A 371 -13.18 -7.87 22.76
C GLU A 371 -14.36 -7.35 23.60
N PRO A 372 -14.13 -6.85 24.84
CA PRO A 372 -15.21 -6.25 25.59
C PRO A 372 -15.81 -5.12 24.74
N MET A 373 -17.09 -5.22 24.41
CA MET A 373 -17.81 -4.15 23.73
C MET A 373 -17.54 -2.86 24.47
N THR A 374 -16.72 -1.98 23.90
CA THR A 374 -16.58 -0.61 24.38
C THR A 374 -17.97 0.03 24.25
N MET A 375 -18.73 0.01 25.33
CA MET A 375 -19.97 0.79 25.40
C MET A 375 -19.57 2.23 25.19
N GLY A 376 -19.79 2.72 23.96
CA GLY A 376 -19.63 4.12 23.63
C GLY A 376 -20.37 4.95 24.66
N GLY A 377 -19.62 5.79 25.35
CA GLY A 377 -20.16 6.69 26.34
C GLY A 377 -21.22 7.58 25.69
N MET A 378 -22.35 7.65 26.36
CA MET A 378 -23.41 8.63 26.11
C MET A 378 -22.87 10.06 26.23
#